data_4f2015c106c3cb435db6210839bc27b7
#
_entry.id   4f2015c106c3cb435db6210839bc27b7
#
_cell.length_a   1.000
_cell.length_b   1.000
_cell.length_c   1.000
_cell.angle_alpha   90.00
_cell.angle_beta   90.00
_cell.angle_gamma   90.00
#
_symmetry.space_group_name_H-M   'P 1'
#
loop_
_entity.id
_entity.type
_entity.pdbx_description
1 polymer ?
#
loop_
_entity_poly.entity_id
_entity_poly.type
_entity_poly.pdbx_seq_one_letter_code
_entity_poly.pdbx_strand_id
1 'polypeptide(L)'
;MISTEEYRRAGTQPELYTLLSTGRVLHLNLKKQWFNMISEGVKKEEYREIKDYWIKRLKDMSLQEPFHVFIPYDKIVFKNGYAKNAPTMVVSFDGIRIGKGNKEWGADDEVRFCIKLGRILYDSTKLAL
;
A
#
# COMPACT_ATOMS: atom_id res chain seq x y z
N MET A 1 -7.90 -9.99 -8.48
CA MET A 1 -9.30 -9.84 -8.89
C MET A 1 -10.10 -9.17 -7.80
N ILE A 2 -10.90 -8.20 -8.12
CA ILE A 2 -11.72 -7.47 -7.14
C ILE A 2 -13.06 -8.18 -6.95
N SER A 3 -13.71 -7.91 -5.83
CA SER A 3 -15.07 -8.39 -5.57
C SER A 3 -16.09 -7.55 -6.33
N THR A 4 -17.28 -8.13 -6.55
CA THR A 4 -18.39 -7.40 -7.13
C THR A 4 -18.77 -6.18 -6.30
N GLU A 5 -18.66 -6.30 -4.98
CA GLU A 5 -19.01 -5.20 -4.07
C GLU A 5 -18.00 -4.05 -4.14
N GLU A 6 -16.72 -4.36 -4.31
CA GLU A 6 -15.73 -3.32 -4.51
C GLU A 6 -16.00 -2.55 -5.79
N TYR A 7 -16.35 -3.26 -6.85
CA TYR A 7 -16.72 -2.64 -8.12
C TYR A 7 -17.98 -1.78 -7.98
N ARG A 8 -19.00 -2.29 -7.28
CA ARG A 8 -20.23 -1.51 -7.05
C ARG A 8 -19.99 -0.29 -6.20
N ARG A 9 -19.14 -0.39 -5.18
CA ARG A 9 -18.84 0.74 -4.30
C ARG A 9 -18.11 1.85 -5.05
N ALA A 10 -17.30 1.51 -6.02
CA ALA A 10 -16.73 2.48 -6.93
C ALA A 10 -17.80 3.11 -7.84
N GLY A 11 -19.04 2.65 -7.73
CA GLY A 11 -20.12 3.06 -8.58
C GLY A 11 -19.88 2.57 -10.00
N THR A 12 -20.06 3.42 -10.96
CA THR A 12 -19.78 3.12 -12.35
C THR A 12 -18.36 3.55 -12.73
N GLN A 13 -17.46 3.62 -11.73
CA GLN A 13 -16.08 4.05 -11.97
C GLN A 13 -15.23 2.88 -12.47
N PRO A 14 -15.09 2.69 -13.78
CA PRO A 14 -14.27 1.60 -14.30
C PRO A 14 -12.79 1.76 -13.96
N GLU A 15 -12.35 2.98 -13.65
CA GLU A 15 -10.97 3.24 -13.27
C GLU A 15 -10.56 2.51 -11.98
N LEU A 16 -11.45 2.30 -11.01
CA LEU A 16 -11.08 1.50 -9.84
C LEU A 16 -10.83 0.05 -10.24
N TYR A 17 -11.71 -0.52 -11.05
CA TYR A 17 -11.51 -1.88 -11.56
C TYR A 17 -10.17 -1.99 -12.26
N THR A 18 -9.85 -1.06 -13.15
CA THR A 18 -8.59 -1.02 -13.87
C THR A 18 -7.40 -0.91 -12.92
N LEU A 19 -7.47 -0.02 -11.93
CA LEU A 19 -6.41 0.15 -10.93
C LEU A 19 -6.15 -1.13 -10.14
N LEU A 20 -7.21 -1.87 -9.79
CA LEU A 20 -7.07 -3.09 -8.99
C LEU A 20 -6.64 -4.31 -9.82
N SER A 21 -6.85 -4.29 -11.14
CA SER A 21 -6.64 -5.44 -12.01
C SER A 21 -5.45 -5.32 -12.94
N THR A 22 -4.74 -4.19 -12.99
CA THR A 22 -3.62 -3.97 -13.89
C THR A 22 -2.32 -3.69 -13.14
N GLY A 23 -1.21 -4.13 -13.73
CA GLY A 23 0.11 -3.97 -13.15
C GLY A 23 0.35 -4.87 -11.95
N ARG A 24 1.45 -4.63 -11.27
CA ARG A 24 1.78 -5.32 -10.02
C ARG A 24 1.24 -4.53 -8.85
N VAL A 25 0.40 -5.17 -8.05
CA VAL A 25 -0.31 -4.52 -6.96
C VAL A 25 0.11 -5.16 -5.64
N LEU A 26 0.53 -4.33 -4.69
CA LEU A 26 0.84 -4.74 -3.34
C LEU A 26 -0.36 -4.43 -2.46
N HIS A 27 -0.89 -5.45 -1.77
CA HIS A 27 -2.03 -5.30 -0.88
C HIS A 27 -1.56 -5.20 0.56
N LEU A 28 -1.94 -4.13 1.26
CA LEU A 28 -1.58 -3.89 2.65
C LEU A 28 -2.81 -3.49 3.46
N ASN A 29 -2.89 -4.05 4.67
CA ASN A 29 -3.90 -3.64 5.63
C ASN A 29 -3.34 -2.59 6.57
N LEU A 30 -4.17 -1.63 6.97
CA LEU A 30 -3.78 -0.54 7.85
C LEU A 30 -4.80 -0.35 8.96
N LYS A 31 -4.31 0.05 10.13
CA LYS A 31 -5.17 0.63 11.16
C LYS A 31 -5.71 1.97 10.68
N LYS A 32 -6.89 2.33 11.18
CA LYS A 32 -7.60 3.54 10.76
C LYS A 32 -6.74 4.79 10.86
N GLN A 33 -6.01 4.94 11.93
CA GLN A 33 -5.16 6.10 12.17
C GLN A 33 -4.15 6.31 11.03
N TRP A 34 -3.47 5.26 10.61
CA TRP A 34 -2.47 5.35 9.54
C TRP A 34 -3.10 5.51 8.17
N PHE A 35 -4.22 4.82 7.94
CA PHE A 35 -5.00 4.99 6.71
C PHE A 35 -5.39 6.46 6.54
N ASN A 36 -5.93 7.06 7.59
CA ASN A 36 -6.37 8.47 7.55
C ASN A 36 -5.20 9.41 7.30
N MET A 37 -4.04 9.18 7.90
CA MET A 37 -2.87 10.03 7.69
C MET A 37 -2.35 9.95 6.27
N ILE A 38 -2.42 8.80 5.63
CA ILE A 38 -2.07 8.67 4.20
C ILE A 38 -3.10 9.39 3.36
N SER A 39 -4.38 9.18 3.63
CA SER A 39 -5.47 9.84 2.92
C SER A 39 -5.38 11.37 2.98
N GLU A 40 -4.93 11.90 4.10
CA GLU A 40 -4.76 13.34 4.31
C GLU A 40 -3.44 13.89 3.73
N GLY A 41 -2.60 13.03 3.20
CA GLY A 41 -1.32 13.43 2.63
C GLY A 41 -0.21 13.71 3.64
N VAL A 42 -0.41 13.34 4.90
CA VAL A 42 0.56 13.57 5.99
C VAL A 42 1.60 12.46 6.03
N LYS A 43 1.15 11.20 5.99
CA LYS A 43 2.04 10.04 6.07
C LYS A 43 2.49 9.65 4.66
N LYS A 44 3.81 9.66 4.44
CA LYS A 44 4.41 9.41 3.12
C LYS A 44 5.16 8.10 2.99
N GLU A 45 5.26 7.35 4.07
CA GLU A 45 5.88 6.03 4.07
C GLU A 45 5.07 5.08 4.94
N GLU A 46 5.03 3.82 4.54
CA GLU A 46 4.49 2.73 5.34
C GLU A 46 5.62 1.77 5.72
N TYR A 47 5.55 1.20 6.91
CA TYR A 47 6.64 0.41 7.47
C TYR A 47 6.22 -1.03 7.69
N ARG A 48 7.15 -1.96 7.38
CA ARG A 48 6.96 -3.39 7.64
C ARG A 48 8.25 -3.98 8.20
N GLU A 49 8.10 -4.96 9.08
CA GLU A 49 9.23 -5.63 9.72
C GLU A 49 10.06 -6.40 8.70
N ILE A 50 11.37 -6.45 8.94
CA ILE A 50 12.28 -7.25 8.11
C ILE A 50 12.23 -8.68 8.64
N LYS A 51 11.25 -9.43 8.15
CA LYS A 51 11.04 -10.83 8.49
C LYS A 51 10.57 -11.59 7.24
N ASP A 52 10.63 -12.91 7.30
CA ASP A 52 10.39 -13.77 6.12
C ASP A 52 9.12 -13.44 5.36
N TYR A 53 8.03 -13.20 6.08
CA TYR A 53 6.75 -12.85 5.46
C TYR A 53 6.87 -11.66 4.52
N TRP A 54 7.53 -10.58 4.96
CA TRP A 54 7.68 -9.36 4.17
C TRP A 54 8.84 -9.42 3.21
N ILE A 55 9.92 -10.12 3.57
CA ILE A 55 11.05 -10.32 2.66
C ILE A 55 10.56 -10.97 1.37
N LYS A 56 9.74 -12.02 1.47
CA LYS A 56 9.20 -12.73 0.31
C LYS A 56 8.27 -11.87 -0.55
N ARG A 57 7.59 -10.92 0.06
CA ARG A 57 6.63 -10.05 -0.65
C ARG A 57 7.24 -8.81 -1.24
N LEU A 58 8.37 -8.37 -0.72
CA LEU A 58 8.94 -7.08 -1.08
C LEU A 58 10.27 -7.20 -1.82
N LYS A 59 11.09 -8.20 -1.53
CA LYS A 59 12.38 -8.38 -2.19
C LYS A 59 12.27 -9.32 -3.38
N ASP A 60 13.06 -9.04 -4.40
CA ASP A 60 13.23 -9.97 -5.52
C ASP A 60 14.17 -11.09 -5.09
N MET A 61 13.59 -12.22 -4.76
CA MET A 61 14.33 -13.37 -4.25
C MET A 61 15.07 -14.14 -5.34
N SER A 62 14.92 -13.77 -6.61
CA SER A 62 15.67 -14.39 -7.71
C SER A 62 17.11 -13.90 -7.76
N LEU A 63 17.43 -12.80 -7.07
CA LEU A 63 18.75 -12.22 -7.04
C LEU A 63 19.43 -12.53 -5.71
N GLN A 64 20.74 -12.83 -5.79
CA GLN A 64 21.53 -13.17 -4.61
C GLN A 64 22.14 -11.93 -3.98
N GLU A 65 22.45 -12.03 -2.69
CA GLU A 65 23.22 -11.02 -1.99
C GLU A 65 24.54 -10.71 -2.76
N PRO A 66 25.07 -9.46 -2.72
CA PRO A 66 24.63 -8.40 -1.82
C PRO A 66 23.54 -7.46 -2.37
N PHE A 67 22.91 -7.82 -3.46
CA PHE A 67 21.95 -6.92 -4.12
C PHE A 67 20.63 -6.92 -3.38
N HIS A 68 20.20 -5.72 -2.96
CA HIS A 68 18.88 -5.48 -2.36
C HIS A 68 17.95 -4.94 -3.44
N VAL A 69 17.46 -5.83 -4.28
CA VAL A 69 16.50 -5.45 -5.32
C VAL A 69 15.10 -5.79 -4.85
N PHE A 70 14.21 -4.83 -4.97
CA PHE A 70 12.81 -4.98 -4.55
C PHE A 70 11.91 -5.27 -5.75
N ILE A 71 10.79 -5.94 -5.48
CA ILE A 71 9.78 -6.19 -6.52
C ILE A 71 9.26 -4.83 -7.01
N PRO A 72 9.26 -4.57 -8.33
CA PRO A 72 8.81 -3.28 -8.86
C PRO A 72 7.27 -3.21 -8.93
N TYR A 73 6.63 -3.00 -7.79
CA TYR A 73 5.20 -2.78 -7.76
C TYR A 73 4.83 -1.47 -8.45
N ASP A 74 3.65 -1.43 -9.04
CA ASP A 74 3.12 -0.22 -9.64
C ASP A 74 2.27 0.55 -8.65
N LYS A 75 1.51 -0.17 -7.86
CA LYS A 75 0.51 0.41 -6.95
C LYS A 75 0.44 -0.36 -5.65
N ILE A 76 -0.06 0.32 -4.62
CA ILE A 76 -0.40 -0.26 -3.34
C ILE A 76 -1.89 -0.07 -3.12
N VAL A 77 -2.57 -1.14 -2.76
CA VAL A 77 -3.96 -1.07 -2.30
C VAL A 77 -3.96 -1.18 -0.79
N PHE A 78 -4.35 -0.11 -0.12
CA PHE A 78 -4.53 -0.08 1.31
C PHE A 78 -5.99 -0.34 1.67
N LYS A 79 -6.21 -1.20 2.64
CA LYS A 79 -7.54 -1.40 3.22
C LYS A 79 -7.47 -1.17 4.73
N ASN A 80 -8.49 -0.50 5.26
CA ASN A 80 -8.66 -0.37 6.69
C ASN A 80 -9.59 -1.47 7.20
N GLY A 81 -9.00 -2.62 7.50
CA GLY A 81 -9.72 -3.78 7.99
C GLY A 81 -9.96 -4.85 6.92
N TYR A 82 -10.71 -5.89 7.28
CA TYR A 82 -10.87 -7.10 6.47
C TYR A 82 -12.29 -7.30 5.95
N ALA A 83 -13.21 -6.38 6.24
CA ALA A 83 -14.57 -6.46 5.73
C ALA A 83 -14.57 -6.25 4.20
N LYS A 84 -15.55 -6.84 3.52
CA LYS A 84 -15.68 -6.70 2.07
C LYS A 84 -15.77 -5.25 1.61
N ASN A 85 -16.45 -4.42 2.38
CA ASN A 85 -16.65 -3.01 2.08
C ASN A 85 -15.72 -2.11 2.89
N ALA A 86 -14.59 -2.63 3.35
CA ALA A 86 -13.62 -1.84 4.09
C ALA A 86 -13.16 -0.62 3.29
N PRO A 87 -12.89 0.50 3.95
CA PRO A 87 -12.30 1.65 3.28
C PRO A 87 -11.07 1.25 2.50
N THR A 88 -10.99 1.71 1.26
CA THR A 88 -9.96 1.31 0.30
C THR A 88 -9.31 2.52 -0.33
N MET A 89 -7.99 2.48 -0.46
CA MET A 89 -7.22 3.54 -1.09
C MET A 89 -6.18 2.91 -2.01
N VAL A 90 -6.01 3.46 -3.20
CA VAL A 90 -4.98 3.03 -4.14
C VAL A 90 -3.96 4.14 -4.26
N VAL A 91 -2.69 3.80 -4.06
CA VAL A 91 -1.59 4.77 -4.05
C VAL A 91 -0.51 4.27 -5.01
N SER A 92 0.13 5.16 -5.75
CA SER A 92 1.26 4.77 -6.58
C SER A 92 2.44 4.38 -5.69
N PHE A 93 3.19 3.38 -6.13
CA PHE A 93 4.34 2.83 -5.41
C PHE A 93 5.60 3.56 -5.85
N ASP A 94 6.34 4.11 -4.90
CA ASP A 94 7.50 4.96 -5.18
C ASP A 94 8.84 4.35 -4.74
N GLY A 95 8.84 3.07 -4.45
CA GLY A 95 10.05 2.35 -4.08
C GLY A 95 10.09 1.95 -2.61
N ILE A 96 11.16 1.26 -2.26
CA ILE A 96 11.40 0.79 -0.89
C ILE A 96 12.84 1.10 -0.53
N ARG A 97 13.05 1.52 0.71
CA ARG A 97 14.37 1.59 1.32
C ARG A 97 14.38 0.77 2.61
N ILE A 98 15.56 0.42 3.09
CA ILE A 98 15.74 -0.22 4.39
C ILE A 98 16.38 0.83 5.30
N GLY A 99 15.75 1.07 6.44
CA GLY A 99 16.26 2.07 7.40
C GLY A 99 15.26 2.33 8.51
N LYS A 100 15.53 3.35 9.27
CA LYS A 100 14.62 3.82 10.32
C LYS A 100 13.57 4.74 9.71
N GLY A 101 12.33 4.58 10.13
CA GLY A 101 11.23 5.39 9.66
C GLY A 101 10.95 6.61 10.52
N ASN A 102 9.91 7.33 10.14
CA ASN A 102 9.42 8.50 10.87
C ASN A 102 8.48 8.04 11.99
N LYS A 103 8.81 8.37 13.22
CA LYS A 103 7.99 7.98 14.39
C LYS A 103 6.58 8.57 14.35
N GLU A 104 6.44 9.77 13.80
CA GLU A 104 5.12 10.40 13.67
C GLU A 104 4.21 9.63 12.70
N TRP A 105 4.80 8.81 11.84
CA TRP A 105 4.07 7.99 10.87
C TRP A 105 3.96 6.52 11.31
N GLY A 106 4.29 6.22 12.55
CA GLY A 106 4.13 4.90 13.12
C GLY A 106 5.37 4.03 13.16
N ALA A 107 6.54 4.56 12.82
CA ALA A 107 7.79 3.83 12.95
C ALA A 107 8.26 3.78 14.42
N ASP A 108 8.94 2.71 14.77
CA ASP A 108 9.68 2.61 16.02
C ASP A 108 11.17 2.93 15.77
N ASP A 109 12.06 2.56 16.69
CA ASP A 109 13.51 2.80 16.56
C ASP A 109 14.24 1.72 15.77
N GLU A 110 13.51 0.72 15.28
CA GLU A 110 14.11 -0.39 14.57
C GLU A 110 14.24 -0.12 13.07
N VAL A 111 15.17 -0.82 12.44
CA VAL A 111 15.31 -0.80 10.99
C VAL A 111 14.17 -1.57 10.36
N ARG A 112 13.52 -0.97 9.38
CA ARG A 112 12.31 -1.50 8.73
C ARG A 112 12.42 -1.43 7.23
N PHE A 113 11.54 -2.15 6.54
CA PHE A 113 11.21 -1.80 5.16
C PHE A 113 10.40 -0.51 5.20
N CYS A 114 10.87 0.50 4.49
CA CYS A 114 10.19 1.78 4.37
C CYS A 114 9.66 1.90 2.95
N ILE A 115 8.36 1.70 2.81
CA ILE A 115 7.68 1.71 1.50
C ILE A 115 7.29 3.15 1.20
N LYS A 116 7.85 3.71 0.13
CA LYS A 116 7.58 5.09 -0.27
C LYS A 116 6.27 5.18 -1.03
N LEU A 117 5.43 6.10 -0.61
CA LEU A 117 4.10 6.32 -1.17
C LEU A 117 4.12 7.50 -2.13
N GLY A 118 3.58 7.29 -3.32
CA GLY A 118 3.45 8.34 -4.31
C GLY A 118 2.08 9.02 -4.24
N ARG A 119 1.41 9.17 -5.39
CA ARG A 119 0.12 9.84 -5.46
C ARG A 119 -1.01 8.91 -5.06
N ILE A 120 -2.04 9.49 -4.44
CA ILE A 120 -3.30 8.80 -4.21
C ILE A 120 -4.07 8.77 -5.54
N LEU A 121 -4.34 7.56 -6.04
CA LEU A 121 -5.02 7.34 -7.30
C LEU A 121 -6.52 7.13 -7.11
N TYR A 122 -6.91 6.63 -5.93
CA TYR A 122 -8.29 6.38 -5.56
C TYR A 122 -8.41 6.37 -4.05
N ASP A 123 -9.47 6.93 -3.51
CA ASP A 123 -9.75 6.93 -2.07
C ASP A 123 -11.25 6.85 -1.86
N SER A 124 -11.73 5.69 -1.36
CA SER A 124 -13.16 5.46 -1.16
C SER A 124 -13.78 6.39 -0.12
N THR A 125 -12.97 6.98 0.76
CA THR A 125 -13.46 7.90 1.79
C THR A 125 -13.69 9.31 1.27
N LYS A 126 -13.28 9.58 0.05
CA LYS A 126 -13.37 10.91 -0.59
C LYS A 126 -14.21 10.90 -1.86
N LEU A 127 -15.00 9.87 -2.07
CA LEU A 127 -15.89 9.84 -3.22
C LEU A 127 -17.01 10.86 -3.05
N ALA A 128 -17.31 11.59 -4.11
CA ALA A 128 -18.46 12.48 -4.14
C ALA A 128 -19.75 11.64 -4.15
N LEU A 129 -20.73 12.09 -3.39
CA LEU A 129 -22.04 11.46 -3.34
C LEU A 129 -22.98 12.06 -4.39
#